data_df0be4229dafc92fc2e5c8dc745e3614
#
_entry.id   df0be4229dafc92fc2e5c8dc745e3614
#
_cell.length_a   1.000
_cell.length_b   1.000
_cell.length_c   1.000
_cell.angle_alpha   90.00
_cell.angle_beta   90.00
_cell.angle_gamma   90.00
#
_symmetry.space_group_name_H-M   'P 1'
#
loop_
_entity.id
_entity.type
_entity.pdbx_description
1 polymer ?
#
loop_
_entity_poly.entity_id
_entity_poly.type
_entity_poly.pdbx_seq_one_letter_code
_entity_poly.pdbx_strand_id
1 'polypeptide(L)'
;VHALPVAYDIKKHFPDCELSWVVEESFTDIPKLSPYVDKLVVTAFRRWRKHIFSASVRGEIVAVRRALAEAKYDIVIDLQGLIRTAVVARWAGVESVGYSKENIKEPLAARFYSRTLPVSNKLVPVVRYRTMAAQALGYTLQDEDLHYGLDVKPMTPTGVRTPYAALTVN
;
A
#
# COMPACT_ATOMS: atom_id res chain seq x y z
N VAL A 1 1.39 -3.33 7.70
CA VAL A 1 0.27 -3.95 8.43
C VAL A 1 -0.96 -3.03 8.45
N HIS A 2 -0.86 -1.75 8.85
CA HIS A 2 -2.01 -0.85 9.01
C HIS A 2 -2.83 -0.60 7.72
N ALA A 3 -2.28 -0.87 6.55
CA ALA A 3 -2.98 -0.72 5.28
C ALA A 3 -3.71 -2.02 4.82
N LEU A 4 -3.47 -3.16 5.46
CA LEU A 4 -4.11 -4.43 5.06
C LEU A 4 -5.65 -4.40 5.11
N PRO A 5 -6.31 -3.74 6.08
CA PRO A 5 -7.76 -3.61 6.06
C PRO A 5 -8.32 -2.96 4.79
N VAL A 6 -7.52 -2.14 4.11
CA VAL A 6 -7.93 -1.53 2.81
C VAL A 6 -8.14 -2.61 1.75
N ALA A 7 -7.31 -3.65 1.71
CA ALA A 7 -7.47 -4.75 0.75
C ALA A 7 -8.78 -5.50 0.97
N TYR A 8 -9.11 -5.78 2.25
CA TYR A 8 -10.40 -6.38 2.62
C TYR A 8 -11.57 -5.48 2.21
N ASP A 9 -11.54 -4.19 2.57
CA ASP A 9 -12.61 -3.24 2.25
C ASP A 9 -12.84 -3.16 0.73
N ILE A 10 -11.77 -3.07 -0.06
CA ILE A 10 -11.87 -3.02 -1.53
C ILE A 10 -12.52 -4.29 -2.06
N LYS A 11 -12.06 -5.47 -1.67
CA LYS A 11 -12.64 -6.74 -2.13
C LYS A 11 -14.07 -6.97 -1.66
N LYS A 12 -14.45 -6.43 -0.49
CA LYS A 12 -15.82 -6.46 0.00
C LYS A 12 -16.77 -5.67 -0.90
N HIS A 13 -16.35 -4.50 -1.39
CA HIS A 13 -17.18 -3.64 -2.22
C HIS A 13 -17.03 -3.93 -3.73
N PHE A 14 -15.89 -4.47 -4.13
CA PHE A 14 -15.54 -4.80 -5.52
C PHE A 14 -14.94 -6.21 -5.58
N PRO A 15 -15.75 -7.27 -5.43
CA PRO A 15 -15.24 -8.65 -5.30
C PRO A 15 -14.47 -9.13 -6.53
N ASP A 16 -14.84 -8.66 -7.72
CA ASP A 16 -14.24 -9.04 -8.99
C ASP A 16 -13.02 -8.19 -9.39
N CYS A 17 -12.65 -7.18 -8.59
CA CYS A 17 -11.48 -6.35 -8.91
C CYS A 17 -10.17 -7.14 -8.73
N GLU A 18 -9.18 -6.84 -9.55
CA GLU A 18 -7.81 -7.29 -9.32
C GLU A 18 -7.06 -6.24 -8.50
N LEU A 19 -6.58 -6.61 -7.32
CA LEU A 19 -5.85 -5.73 -6.42
C LEU A 19 -4.35 -5.99 -6.48
N SER A 20 -3.61 -5.05 -7.09
CA SER A 20 -2.15 -5.05 -7.07
C SER A 20 -1.61 -4.20 -5.92
N TRP A 21 -0.59 -4.67 -5.23
CA TRP A 21 0.03 -3.99 -4.11
C TRP A 21 1.49 -3.65 -4.40
N VAL A 22 1.81 -2.36 -4.41
CA VAL A 22 3.21 -1.91 -4.53
C VAL A 22 3.86 -1.98 -3.16
N VAL A 23 4.97 -2.69 -3.05
CA VAL A 23 5.66 -2.94 -1.77
C VAL A 23 7.17 -2.87 -1.91
N GLU A 24 7.85 -2.40 -0.87
CA GLU A 24 9.31 -2.46 -0.76
C GLU A 24 9.78 -3.90 -0.56
N GLU A 25 10.89 -4.29 -1.20
CA GLU A 25 11.44 -5.68 -1.19
C GLU A 25 11.55 -6.28 0.21
N SER A 26 11.87 -5.46 1.22
CA SER A 26 12.01 -5.89 2.62
C SER A 26 10.68 -6.22 3.32
N PHE A 27 9.53 -5.94 2.71
CA PHE A 27 8.21 -6.08 3.33
C PHE A 27 7.24 -6.93 2.52
N THR A 28 7.72 -7.65 1.52
CA THR A 28 6.88 -8.45 0.61
C THR A 28 6.05 -9.51 1.33
N ASP A 29 6.52 -10.03 2.45
CA ASP A 29 5.82 -11.11 3.17
C ASP A 29 4.55 -10.61 3.89
N ILE A 30 4.46 -9.30 4.19
CA ILE A 30 3.28 -8.74 4.86
C ILE A 30 2.04 -8.79 3.97
N PRO A 31 2.02 -8.24 2.75
CA PRO A 31 0.83 -8.33 1.90
C PRO A 31 0.53 -9.74 1.40
N LYS A 32 1.51 -10.64 1.33
CA LYS A 32 1.29 -12.06 1.02
C LYS A 32 0.41 -12.80 2.05
N LEU A 33 0.34 -12.29 3.29
CA LEU A 33 -0.53 -12.85 4.32
C LEU A 33 -2.01 -12.54 4.08
N SER A 34 -2.32 -11.63 3.18
CA SER A 34 -3.70 -11.25 2.87
C SER A 34 -4.19 -11.94 1.59
N PRO A 35 -5.26 -12.75 1.66
CA PRO A 35 -5.85 -13.38 0.48
C PRO A 35 -6.53 -12.37 -0.46
N TYR A 36 -6.64 -11.12 -0.04
CA TYR A 36 -7.28 -10.03 -0.80
C TYR A 36 -6.30 -9.27 -1.70
N VAL A 37 -5.01 -9.61 -1.65
CA VAL A 37 -3.98 -9.03 -2.53
C VAL A 37 -3.65 -10.04 -3.63
N ASP A 38 -4.01 -9.72 -4.87
CA ASP A 38 -3.84 -10.63 -6.00
C ASP A 38 -2.43 -10.60 -6.57
N LYS A 39 -1.81 -9.41 -6.64
CA LYS A 39 -0.48 -9.22 -7.23
C LYS A 39 0.40 -8.30 -6.40
N LEU A 40 1.71 -8.58 -6.42
CA LEU A 40 2.72 -7.71 -5.82
C LEU A 40 3.58 -7.06 -6.90
N VAL A 41 3.77 -5.75 -6.77
CA VAL A 41 4.77 -5.01 -7.52
C VAL A 41 5.88 -4.60 -6.54
N VAL A 42 7.04 -5.25 -6.68
CA VAL A 42 8.13 -5.06 -5.73
C VAL A 42 9.00 -3.89 -6.16
N THR A 43 9.27 -3.00 -5.22
CA THR A 43 10.20 -1.88 -5.35
C THR A 43 11.37 -2.04 -4.38
N ALA A 44 12.49 -1.41 -4.66
CA ALA A 44 13.70 -1.48 -3.83
C ALA A 44 14.30 -0.08 -3.59
N PHE A 45 13.46 0.87 -3.16
CA PHE A 45 13.86 2.28 -3.02
C PHE A 45 15.08 2.47 -2.13
N ARG A 46 15.21 1.68 -1.04
CA ARG A 46 16.35 1.77 -0.12
C ARG A 46 17.65 1.40 -0.82
N ARG A 47 17.63 0.37 -1.66
CA ARG A 47 18.77 -0.10 -2.43
C ARG A 47 19.01 0.80 -3.64
N TRP A 48 17.97 1.15 -4.39
CA TRP A 48 18.06 2.01 -5.57
C TRP A 48 18.70 3.36 -5.25
N ARG A 49 18.31 3.99 -4.15
CA ARG A 49 18.89 5.27 -3.73
C ARG A 49 20.41 5.21 -3.51
N LYS A 50 20.92 4.06 -3.03
CA LYS A 50 22.36 3.89 -2.80
C LYS A 50 23.16 3.65 -4.08
N HIS A 51 22.49 3.12 -5.12
CA HIS A 51 23.15 2.63 -6.34
C HIS A 51 22.48 3.15 -7.62
N ILE A 52 21.94 4.36 -7.59
CA ILE A 52 21.15 4.92 -8.70
C ILE A 52 21.90 5.02 -10.03
N PHE A 53 23.23 5.12 -9.97
CA PHE A 53 24.09 5.16 -11.16
C PHE A 53 24.43 3.78 -11.73
N SER A 54 24.10 2.71 -11.03
CA SER A 54 24.30 1.34 -11.52
C SER A 54 23.38 1.04 -12.69
N ALA A 55 23.90 0.42 -13.73
CA ALA A 55 23.12 -0.01 -14.89
C ALA A 55 22.04 -1.04 -14.49
N SER A 56 22.36 -1.95 -13.57
CA SER A 56 21.42 -2.92 -13.02
C SER A 56 20.24 -2.25 -12.33
N VAL A 57 20.50 -1.29 -11.43
CA VAL A 57 19.43 -0.54 -10.72
C VAL A 57 18.56 0.24 -11.68
N ARG A 58 19.15 0.88 -12.69
CA ARG A 58 18.36 1.57 -13.72
C ARG A 58 17.47 0.60 -14.50
N GLY A 59 18.00 -0.58 -14.83
CA GLY A 59 17.22 -1.65 -15.47
C GLY A 59 16.02 -2.09 -14.61
N GLU A 60 16.22 -2.29 -13.31
CA GLU A 60 15.13 -2.63 -12.37
C GLU A 60 14.05 -1.53 -12.31
N ILE A 61 14.46 -0.26 -12.21
CA ILE A 61 13.51 0.87 -12.19
C ILE A 61 12.69 0.92 -13.49
N VAL A 62 13.34 0.74 -14.64
CA VAL A 62 12.67 0.69 -15.94
C VAL A 62 11.69 -0.50 -16.01
N ALA A 63 12.09 -1.66 -15.51
CA ALA A 63 11.23 -2.86 -15.49
C ALA A 63 9.98 -2.63 -14.63
N VAL A 64 10.11 -2.08 -13.43
CA VAL A 64 8.97 -1.76 -12.55
C VAL A 64 8.06 -0.72 -13.20
N ARG A 65 8.63 0.35 -13.78
CA ARG A 65 7.85 1.38 -14.49
C ARG A 65 7.07 0.77 -15.66
N ARG A 66 7.70 -0.09 -16.42
CA ARG A 66 7.08 -0.79 -17.56
C ARG A 66 5.95 -1.70 -17.10
N ALA A 67 6.18 -2.51 -16.06
CA ALA A 67 5.16 -3.39 -15.50
C ALA A 67 3.93 -2.62 -15.02
N LEU A 68 4.12 -1.47 -14.36
CA LEU A 68 3.01 -0.62 -13.92
C LEU A 68 2.24 -0.01 -15.09
N ALA A 69 2.94 0.44 -16.14
CA ALA A 69 2.30 1.04 -17.32
C ALA A 69 1.54 0.01 -18.17
N GLU A 70 2.05 -1.23 -18.26
CA GLU A 70 1.43 -2.30 -19.06
C GLU A 70 0.25 -2.99 -18.36
N ALA A 71 0.16 -2.89 -17.03
CA ALA A 71 -0.89 -3.55 -16.24
C ALA A 71 -2.31 -2.98 -16.45
N LYS A 72 -2.44 -1.81 -17.09
CA LYS A 72 -3.73 -1.16 -17.41
C LYS A 72 -4.66 -1.03 -16.21
N TYR A 73 -4.15 -0.49 -15.11
CA TYR A 73 -4.96 -0.19 -13.93
C TYR A 73 -6.05 0.83 -14.26
N ASP A 74 -7.18 0.76 -13.58
CA ASP A 74 -8.22 1.79 -13.64
C ASP A 74 -7.85 2.99 -12.75
N ILE A 75 -7.25 2.72 -11.60
CA ILE A 75 -6.88 3.72 -10.60
C ILE A 75 -5.68 3.27 -9.77
N VAL A 76 -4.87 4.22 -9.31
CA VAL A 76 -3.81 3.99 -8.32
C VAL A 76 -4.03 4.88 -7.11
N ILE A 77 -3.99 4.30 -5.91
CA ILE A 77 -4.19 5.01 -4.63
C ILE A 77 -2.90 4.96 -3.82
N ASP A 78 -2.31 6.12 -3.53
CA ASP A 78 -1.12 6.21 -2.67
C ASP A 78 -1.53 6.47 -1.22
N LEU A 79 -1.35 5.46 -0.37
CA LEU A 79 -1.64 5.53 1.05
C LEU A 79 -0.49 6.11 1.88
N GLN A 80 0.72 6.24 1.32
CA GLN A 80 1.90 6.72 2.06
C GLN A 80 2.08 8.24 2.01
N GLY A 81 1.84 8.85 0.85
CA GLY A 81 1.99 10.28 0.66
C GLY A 81 3.44 10.77 0.70
N LEU A 82 4.35 10.02 0.08
CA LEU A 82 5.76 10.38 -0.07
C LEU A 82 6.07 10.66 -1.54
N ILE A 83 7.03 11.52 -1.82
CA ILE A 83 7.42 11.86 -3.21
C ILE A 83 7.75 10.59 -4.01
N ARG A 84 8.50 9.67 -3.42
CA ARG A 84 8.87 8.43 -4.09
C ARG A 84 7.67 7.55 -4.47
N THR A 85 6.66 7.46 -3.59
CA THR A 85 5.45 6.66 -3.87
C THR A 85 4.52 7.37 -4.84
N ALA A 86 4.42 8.69 -4.76
CA ALA A 86 3.69 9.50 -5.71
C ALA A 86 4.27 9.41 -7.14
N VAL A 87 5.60 9.40 -7.28
CA VAL A 87 6.26 9.17 -8.57
C VAL A 87 5.93 7.80 -9.13
N VAL A 88 5.95 6.75 -8.29
CA VAL A 88 5.59 5.39 -8.72
C VAL A 88 4.12 5.31 -9.11
N ALA A 89 3.21 5.92 -8.35
CA ALA A 89 1.80 5.98 -8.71
C ALA A 89 1.60 6.60 -10.11
N ARG A 90 2.37 7.64 -10.45
CA ARG A 90 2.33 8.26 -11.78
C ARG A 90 2.83 7.36 -12.91
N TRP A 91 3.69 6.37 -12.62
CA TRP A 91 4.21 5.47 -13.67
C TRP A 91 3.13 4.57 -14.29
N ALA A 92 2.04 4.34 -13.60
CA ALA A 92 0.91 3.58 -14.13
C ALA A 92 0.19 4.28 -15.30
N GLY A 93 0.35 5.60 -15.45
CA GLY A 93 -0.24 6.37 -16.56
C GLY A 93 -1.76 6.54 -16.49
N VAL A 94 -2.37 6.22 -15.36
CA VAL A 94 -3.82 6.31 -15.11
C VAL A 94 -4.12 7.30 -13.99
N GLU A 95 -5.39 7.43 -13.59
CA GLU A 95 -5.76 8.24 -12.44
C GLU A 95 -5.00 7.80 -11.20
N SER A 96 -4.28 8.75 -10.60
CA SER A 96 -3.56 8.56 -9.35
C SER A 96 -4.13 9.45 -8.27
N VAL A 97 -4.49 8.85 -7.12
CA VAL A 97 -5.12 9.52 -5.99
C VAL A 97 -4.18 9.52 -4.80
N GLY A 98 -4.02 10.67 -4.17
CA GLY A 98 -3.24 10.83 -2.96
C GLY A 98 -3.81 11.89 -2.02
N TYR A 99 -3.11 12.19 -0.94
CA TYR A 99 -3.54 13.18 0.04
C TYR A 99 -3.37 14.60 -0.49
N SER A 100 -4.26 15.52 -0.06
CA SER A 100 -4.10 16.93 -0.32
C SER A 100 -2.84 17.49 0.33
N LYS A 101 -2.34 18.61 -0.19
CA LYS A 101 -1.09 19.26 0.25
C LYS A 101 -1.05 19.52 1.76
N GLU A 102 -2.18 19.85 2.36
CA GLU A 102 -2.32 20.18 3.77
C GLU A 102 -2.29 18.94 4.68
N ASN A 103 -2.60 17.78 4.12
CA ASN A 103 -2.77 16.52 4.85
C ASN A 103 -1.70 15.47 4.53
N ILE A 104 -0.80 15.77 3.61
CA ILE A 104 0.25 14.85 3.18
C ILE A 104 1.53 15.04 3.99
N LYS A 105 2.32 13.97 4.13
CA LYS A 105 3.59 14.03 4.85
C LYS A 105 4.65 14.87 4.13
N GLU A 106 4.72 14.73 2.80
CA GLU A 106 5.63 15.48 1.94
C GLU A 106 4.79 16.34 0.97
N PRO A 107 4.59 17.64 1.23
CA PRO A 107 3.66 18.50 0.45
C PRO A 107 3.90 18.53 -1.05
N LEU A 108 5.16 18.35 -1.48
CA LEU A 108 5.49 18.29 -2.90
C LEU A 108 4.93 17.04 -3.59
N ALA A 109 4.70 15.95 -2.86
CA ALA A 109 4.11 14.73 -3.41
C ALA A 109 2.71 14.96 -4.00
N ALA A 110 1.95 15.90 -3.45
CA ALA A 110 0.61 16.23 -3.92
C ALA A 110 0.57 16.68 -5.39
N ARG A 111 1.69 17.20 -5.92
CA ARG A 111 1.80 17.65 -7.34
C ARG A 111 1.86 16.49 -8.34
N PHE A 112 2.14 15.29 -7.87
CA PHE A 112 2.29 14.12 -8.74
C PHE A 112 0.99 13.34 -8.92
N TYR A 113 -0.05 13.60 -8.11
CA TYR A 113 -1.34 12.94 -8.25
C TYR A 113 -2.26 13.67 -9.23
N SER A 114 -3.12 12.91 -9.91
CA SER A 114 -4.19 13.44 -10.75
C SER A 114 -5.32 14.04 -9.90
N ARG A 115 -5.57 13.42 -8.74
CA ARG A 115 -6.60 13.84 -7.79
C ARG A 115 -6.07 13.75 -6.35
N THR A 116 -6.42 14.72 -5.53
CA THR A 116 -6.05 14.73 -4.12
C THR A 116 -7.29 14.79 -3.23
N LEU A 117 -7.20 14.13 -2.07
CA LEU A 117 -8.30 14.05 -1.10
C LEU A 117 -7.88 14.63 0.26
N PRO A 118 -8.78 15.40 0.93
CA PRO A 118 -8.47 16.08 2.19
C PRO A 118 -8.62 15.15 3.40
N VAL A 119 -8.02 13.95 3.35
CA VAL A 119 -8.07 13.00 4.47
C VAL A 119 -7.10 13.43 5.56
N SER A 120 -7.62 13.71 6.75
CA SER A 120 -6.86 14.27 7.87
C SER A 120 -5.65 13.42 8.28
N ASN A 121 -4.52 14.08 8.51
CA ASN A 121 -3.31 13.46 9.05
C ASN A 121 -3.37 13.20 10.57
N LYS A 122 -4.42 13.68 11.25
CA LYS A 122 -4.68 13.43 12.67
C LYS A 122 -5.37 12.09 12.94
N LEU A 123 -5.92 11.45 11.90
CA LEU A 123 -6.51 10.12 12.02
C LEU A 123 -5.43 9.06 12.30
N VAL A 124 -5.77 8.06 13.09
CA VAL A 124 -4.90 6.89 13.27
C VAL A 124 -4.67 6.20 11.92
N PRO A 125 -3.49 5.62 11.66
CA PRO A 125 -3.09 5.17 10.33
C PRO A 125 -4.09 4.23 9.66
N VAL A 126 -4.64 3.27 10.38
CA VAL A 126 -5.60 2.31 9.82
C VAL A 126 -6.88 2.98 9.32
N VAL A 127 -7.44 3.89 10.12
CA VAL A 127 -8.64 4.66 9.75
C VAL A 127 -8.33 5.58 8.58
N ARG A 128 -7.18 6.25 8.63
CA ARG A 128 -6.75 7.16 7.56
C ARG A 128 -6.62 6.45 6.21
N TYR A 129 -6.02 5.27 6.18
CA TYR A 129 -5.85 4.52 4.93
C TYR A 129 -7.18 4.00 4.38
N ARG A 130 -8.05 3.50 5.26
CA ARG A 130 -9.41 3.07 4.89
C ARG A 130 -10.24 4.23 4.34
N THR A 131 -10.22 5.39 5.02
CA THR A 131 -10.92 6.61 4.57
C THR A 131 -10.41 7.07 3.20
N MET A 132 -9.08 7.03 2.98
CA MET A 132 -8.51 7.38 1.68
C MET A 132 -9.04 6.47 0.57
N ALA A 133 -9.01 5.16 0.75
CA ALA A 133 -9.51 4.22 -0.23
C ALA A 133 -11.01 4.35 -0.47
N ALA A 134 -11.79 4.51 0.59
CA ALA A 134 -13.25 4.71 0.50
C ALA A 134 -13.62 5.97 -0.29
N GLN A 135 -12.98 7.09 -0.01
CA GLN A 135 -13.22 8.34 -0.76
C GLN A 135 -12.70 8.25 -2.20
N ALA A 136 -11.59 7.55 -2.43
CA ALA A 136 -11.04 7.38 -3.77
C ALA A 136 -11.96 6.56 -4.67
N LEU A 137 -12.55 5.51 -4.13
CA LEU A 137 -13.38 4.52 -4.85
C LEU A 137 -14.89 4.74 -4.70
N GLY A 138 -15.30 5.67 -3.85
CA GLY A 138 -16.73 6.06 -3.71
C GLY A 138 -17.58 5.07 -2.88
N TYR A 139 -16.98 4.31 -1.96
CA TYR A 139 -17.74 3.47 -1.05
C TYR A 139 -17.79 4.04 0.37
N THR A 140 -18.73 3.56 1.17
CA THR A 140 -18.92 3.99 2.57
C THR A 140 -18.31 2.97 3.51
N LEU A 141 -17.46 3.45 4.44
CA LEU A 141 -16.93 2.62 5.54
C LEU A 141 -18.00 2.38 6.59
N GLN A 142 -18.05 1.16 7.11
CA GLN A 142 -18.79 0.82 8.30
C GLN A 142 -17.77 0.59 9.43
N ASP A 143 -17.94 1.26 10.57
CA ASP A 143 -16.95 1.24 11.66
C ASP A 143 -16.75 -0.16 12.26
N GLU A 144 -17.78 -1.00 12.21
CA GLU A 144 -17.77 -2.38 12.73
C GLU A 144 -16.95 -3.36 11.89
N ASP A 145 -16.55 -2.97 10.67
CA ASP A 145 -15.90 -3.83 9.68
C ASP A 145 -14.37 -3.78 9.69
N LEU A 146 -13.73 -3.49 10.81
CA LEU A 146 -12.27 -3.51 10.84
C LEU A 146 -11.74 -4.95 10.77
N HIS A 147 -11.40 -5.39 9.57
CA HIS A 147 -10.85 -6.71 9.32
C HIS A 147 -9.48 -6.61 8.65
N TYR A 148 -8.45 -7.23 9.23
CA TYR A 148 -7.08 -7.18 8.68
C TYR A 148 -6.88 -8.14 7.51
N GLY A 149 -7.79 -9.09 7.31
CA GLY A 149 -7.73 -10.03 6.19
C GLY A 149 -6.44 -10.85 6.19
N LEU A 150 -6.01 -11.31 7.37
CA LEU A 150 -4.80 -12.11 7.50
C LEU A 150 -5.17 -13.59 7.53
N ASP A 151 -4.63 -14.37 6.60
CA ASP A 151 -4.63 -15.83 6.66
C ASP A 151 -3.37 -16.29 7.40
N VAL A 152 -3.42 -16.19 8.73
CA VAL A 152 -2.30 -16.60 9.58
C VAL A 152 -2.66 -17.92 10.23
N LYS A 153 -1.96 -18.99 9.84
CA LYS A 153 -2.07 -20.26 10.53
C LYS A 153 -1.51 -20.10 11.96
N PRO A 154 -2.23 -20.59 13.01
CA PRO A 154 -1.72 -20.56 14.35
C PRO A 154 -0.37 -21.29 14.40
N MET A 155 0.67 -20.58 14.78
CA MET A 155 1.99 -21.18 14.98
C MET A 155 2.20 -21.40 16.47
N THR A 156 2.26 -22.65 16.89
CA THR A 156 2.68 -22.98 18.25
C THR A 156 4.21 -22.83 18.33
N PRO A 157 4.73 -21.92 19.16
CA PRO A 157 6.17 -21.75 19.30
C PRO A 157 6.80 -23.04 19.83
N THR A 158 7.74 -23.59 19.10
CA THR A 158 8.49 -24.79 19.52
C THR A 158 9.34 -24.48 20.75
N GLY A 159 9.23 -25.29 21.80
CA GLY A 159 10.02 -25.16 23.02
C GLY A 159 9.49 -24.20 24.08
N VAL A 160 8.33 -23.60 23.86
CA VAL A 160 7.67 -22.75 24.87
C VAL A 160 6.59 -23.54 25.61
N ARG A 161 6.68 -23.55 26.95
CA ARG A 161 5.65 -24.17 27.80
C ARG A 161 4.43 -23.24 27.90
N THR A 162 3.25 -23.81 27.75
CA THR A 162 1.99 -23.10 27.99
C THR A 162 1.65 -23.07 29.49
N PRO A 163 1.07 -21.99 30.03
CA PRO A 163 0.69 -20.74 29.36
C PRO A 163 1.88 -19.81 29.12
N TYR A 164 1.87 -19.08 28.02
CA TYR A 164 2.89 -18.06 27.71
C TYR A 164 2.22 -16.78 27.18
N ALA A 165 2.92 -15.68 27.39
CA ALA A 165 2.59 -14.41 26.74
C ALA A 165 3.85 -13.84 26.08
N ALA A 166 3.72 -13.36 24.87
CA ALA A 166 4.78 -12.63 24.17
C ALA A 166 4.32 -11.20 23.89
N LEU A 167 5.14 -10.23 24.26
CA LEU A 167 4.90 -8.81 24.02
C LEU A 167 6.03 -8.28 23.13
N THR A 168 5.67 -7.73 21.95
CA THR A 168 6.62 -7.01 21.11
C THR A 168 6.47 -5.51 21.34
N VAL A 169 7.55 -4.85 21.66
CA VAL A 169 7.62 -3.40 21.78
C VAL A 169 8.38 -2.87 20.56
N ASN A 170 7.75 -1.92 19.84
CA ASN A 170 8.38 -1.20 18.72
C ASN A 170 9.00 0.09 19.23
#